data_667f37b3efece0b78befc9e323304374
#
_entry.id   667f37b3efece0b78befc9e323304374
#
_cell.length_a   1.000
_cell.length_b   1.000
_cell.length_c   1.000
_cell.angle_alpha   90.00
_cell.angle_beta   90.00
_cell.angle_gamma   90.00
#
_symmetry.space_group_name_H-M   'P 1'
#
loop_
_entity.id
_entity.type
_entity.pdbx_description
1 polymer ?
#
loop_
_entity_poly.entity_id
_entity_poly.type
_entity_poly.pdbx_seq_one_letter_code
_entity_poly.pdbx_strand_id
1 'polypeptide(L)'
;MLLSTRLQEYISACFTGLWVQSAEHDDALREIAVLCHAENWRLAVWDVAAGLRLPGQGNEAVPADGGDPLAAIRSLNALASPDSSAVLVLVNFHRFLQSPEIVQALAQQISAGKQTRAFVMILSPVVQIPVELEKLMVVIEHDLPDRGQLEEIARGIATEEGELPAKDVFETVLDAAAGLTRYEAEAAFSLSLVRHAALRPDTIWELKAGMLKKSGLLTLHRGGETFAELGGMEPLKSFCLRALRPTVKRDPLQRPRGILLLSPPGCGKSQFCKALGNAVGRPTLCLDIGTLMGSLVGSTEANIRQALKIADAMAPSILFIDEIEKGLSGVASSGQTDSGVSARMFGYFLSWLNDHESDVFVVATSNDISRLPPEFSRSERFDGVFFIDLPGTAQKRTIWQMYLGKFGLDRNQPKPVDADWTGAEVRACCRLSALMQVPLLEAAKNVVPVAKTAAEAVANLRKWAAGRCLSADFPGIYQPNVESVTVKPGRKVS
;
A
#
# COMPACT_ATOMS: atom_id res chain seq x y z
N MET A 1 11.85 12.97 3.07
CA MET A 1 12.87 13.89 3.67
C MET A 1 12.91 13.58 5.15
N LEU A 2 14.10 13.39 5.76
CA LEU A 2 14.24 13.02 7.17
C LEU A 2 13.55 14.04 8.09
N LEU A 3 12.96 13.56 9.18
CA LEU A 3 12.31 14.41 10.19
C LEU A 3 13.28 15.51 10.70
N SER A 4 14.53 15.13 10.98
CA SER A 4 15.58 16.04 11.43
C SER A 4 15.81 17.22 10.45
N THR A 5 15.88 16.97 9.15
CA THR A 5 16.06 18.02 8.14
C THR A 5 14.88 19.00 8.12
N ARG A 6 13.64 18.47 8.13
CA ARG A 6 12.43 19.31 8.16
C ARG A 6 12.34 20.14 9.44
N LEU A 7 12.65 19.54 10.59
CA LEU A 7 12.67 20.25 11.85
C LEU A 7 13.72 21.36 11.88
N GLN A 8 14.92 21.10 11.36
CA GLN A 8 15.97 22.10 11.25
C GLN A 8 15.56 23.31 10.41
N GLU A 9 14.89 23.08 9.27
CA GLU A 9 14.36 24.15 8.41
C GLU A 9 13.32 25.00 9.15
N TYR A 10 12.30 24.36 9.78
CA TYR A 10 11.22 25.08 10.46
C TYR A 10 11.72 25.83 11.70
N ILE A 11 12.59 25.23 12.49
CA ILE A 11 13.18 25.88 13.69
C ILE A 11 14.08 27.04 13.28
N SER A 12 14.89 26.89 12.23
CA SER A 12 15.73 27.97 11.68
C SER A 12 14.87 29.12 11.15
N ALA A 13 13.74 28.82 10.53
CA ALA A 13 12.76 29.81 10.07
C ALA A 13 11.84 30.37 11.18
N CYS A 14 12.11 29.99 12.44
CA CYS A 14 11.39 30.48 13.63
C CYS A 14 9.92 30.12 13.71
N PHE A 15 9.56 28.91 13.26
CA PHE A 15 8.22 28.32 13.51
C PHE A 15 8.19 27.75 14.93
N THR A 16 7.65 28.48 15.85
CA THR A 16 7.70 28.19 17.29
C THR A 16 6.67 27.20 17.79
N GLY A 17 5.67 26.86 16.99
CA GLY A 17 4.68 25.83 17.24
C GLY A 17 4.77 24.72 16.18
N LEU A 18 5.15 23.51 16.59
CA LEU A 18 5.33 22.37 15.71
C LEU A 18 4.47 21.19 16.20
N TRP A 19 3.91 20.43 15.27
CA TRP A 19 3.21 19.20 15.55
C TRP A 19 3.83 18.08 14.77
N VAL A 20 4.52 17.16 15.44
CA VAL A 20 5.08 15.96 14.83
C VAL A 20 4.06 14.83 14.94
N GLN A 21 3.52 14.40 13.82
CA GLN A 21 2.64 13.24 13.76
C GLN A 21 3.49 11.98 13.62
N SER A 22 3.56 11.18 14.68
CA SER A 22 4.27 9.91 14.70
C SER A 22 3.58 8.90 15.60
N ALA A 23 3.49 7.65 15.16
CA ALA A 23 3.11 6.52 16.00
C ALA A 23 4.31 5.97 16.80
N GLU A 24 5.54 6.28 16.36
CA GLU A 24 6.80 5.84 16.96
C GLU A 24 7.45 6.99 17.75
N HIS A 25 6.95 7.22 18.96
CA HIS A 25 7.43 8.32 19.80
C HIS A 25 8.93 8.20 20.12
N ASP A 26 9.41 6.99 20.41
CA ASP A 26 10.81 6.77 20.81
C ASP A 26 11.77 7.03 19.64
N ASP A 27 11.41 6.68 18.43
CA ASP A 27 12.22 6.94 17.25
C ASP A 27 12.24 8.44 16.90
N ALA A 28 11.07 9.07 16.88
CA ALA A 28 10.96 10.52 16.67
C ALA A 28 11.74 11.30 17.74
N LEU A 29 11.66 10.90 19.02
CA LEU A 29 12.42 11.52 20.11
C LEU A 29 13.93 11.34 19.94
N ARG A 30 14.37 10.18 19.44
CA ARG A 30 15.78 9.92 19.17
C ARG A 30 16.30 10.84 18.07
N GLU A 31 15.57 10.97 16.95
CA GLU A 31 15.94 11.89 15.86
C GLU A 31 15.97 13.35 16.34
N ILE A 32 14.96 13.77 17.10
CA ILE A 32 14.90 15.12 17.70
C ILE A 32 16.09 15.35 18.64
N ALA A 33 16.42 14.39 19.49
CA ALA A 33 17.54 14.52 20.43
C ALA A 33 18.89 14.63 19.72
N VAL A 34 19.11 13.81 18.68
CA VAL A 34 20.32 13.88 17.84
C VAL A 34 20.44 15.26 17.17
N LEU A 35 19.34 15.76 16.58
CA LEU A 35 19.31 17.10 15.98
C LEU A 35 19.61 18.19 17.01
N CYS A 36 18.94 18.17 18.16
CA CYS A 36 19.16 19.18 19.20
C CYS A 36 20.60 19.17 19.72
N HIS A 37 21.21 17.99 19.84
CA HIS A 37 22.62 17.88 20.22
C HIS A 37 23.56 18.46 19.14
N ALA A 38 23.31 18.13 17.86
CA ALA A 38 24.12 18.63 16.74
C ALA A 38 24.06 20.16 16.60
N GLU A 39 22.90 20.74 16.83
CA GLU A 39 22.65 22.19 16.71
C GLU A 39 22.87 22.95 18.02
N ASN A 40 23.28 22.29 19.09
CA ASN A 40 23.48 22.88 20.41
C ASN A 40 22.19 23.50 21.02
N TRP A 41 21.03 22.93 20.72
CA TRP A 41 19.75 23.35 21.27
C TRP A 41 19.45 22.62 22.58
N ARG A 42 18.79 23.32 23.49
CA ARG A 42 18.33 22.72 24.76
C ARG A 42 17.05 21.94 24.52
N LEU A 43 17.05 20.66 24.86
CA LEU A 43 15.88 19.79 24.73
C LEU A 43 15.27 19.48 26.09
N ALA A 44 13.96 19.66 26.20
CA ALA A 44 13.15 19.13 27.28
C ALA A 44 12.04 18.25 26.69
N VAL A 45 11.75 17.14 27.36
CA VAL A 45 10.69 16.20 26.96
C VAL A 45 9.76 16.02 28.14
N TRP A 46 8.48 16.14 27.89
CA TRP A 46 7.43 15.90 28.88
C TRP A 46 6.49 14.79 28.42
N ASP A 47 6.18 13.87 29.31
CA ASP A 47 5.05 12.94 29.18
C ASP A 47 4.32 12.82 30.53
N VAL A 48 3.06 12.36 30.48
CA VAL A 48 2.19 12.30 31.66
C VAL A 48 2.68 11.30 32.73
N ALA A 49 3.46 10.30 32.35
CA ALA A 49 3.93 9.25 33.24
C ALA A 49 5.26 9.59 33.93
N ALA A 50 6.20 10.17 33.16
CA ALA A 50 7.55 10.46 33.63
C ALA A 50 7.74 11.93 33.99
N GLY A 51 6.80 12.81 33.66
CA GLY A 51 6.92 14.24 33.85
C GLY A 51 7.94 14.90 32.93
N LEU A 52 8.51 16.03 33.36
CA LEU A 52 9.51 16.77 32.59
C LEU A 52 10.90 16.17 32.77
N ARG A 53 11.58 15.89 31.65
CA ARG A 53 12.94 15.34 31.60
C ARG A 53 13.85 16.21 30.74
N LEU A 54 15.12 16.28 31.08
CA LEU A 54 16.15 16.95 30.28
C LEU A 54 17.13 15.89 29.75
N PRO A 55 16.96 15.42 28.52
CA PRO A 55 17.88 14.45 27.95
C PRO A 55 19.32 15.01 27.91
N GLY A 56 20.30 14.29 28.46
CA GLY A 56 21.72 14.70 28.47
C GLY A 56 22.23 15.27 29.79
N GLN A 57 21.40 15.55 30.78
CA GLN A 57 21.82 16.05 32.12
C GLN A 57 21.61 15.03 33.24
N GLY A 58 21.87 13.76 33.00
CA GLY A 58 21.62 12.71 34.00
C GLY A 58 20.12 12.48 34.25
N ASN A 59 19.78 11.29 34.74
CA ASN A 59 18.40 10.88 34.99
C ASN A 59 17.80 11.51 36.28
N GLU A 60 18.17 12.73 36.63
CA GLU A 60 17.55 13.44 37.73
C GLU A 60 16.18 13.94 37.28
N ALA A 61 15.14 13.21 37.69
CA ALA A 61 13.76 13.64 37.57
C ALA A 61 13.60 15.00 38.27
N VAL A 62 13.13 15.99 37.53
CA VAL A 62 12.73 17.28 38.12
C VAL A 62 11.58 17.00 39.11
N PRO A 63 11.58 17.62 40.34
CA PRO A 63 10.73 17.16 41.43
C PRO A 63 9.23 17.21 41.17
N ALA A 64 8.54 16.33 41.86
CA ALA A 64 7.16 16.17 42.33
C ALA A 64 5.94 16.81 41.58
N ASP A 65 6.05 17.95 40.93
CA ASP A 65 4.98 18.58 40.12
C ASP A 65 5.07 18.27 38.58
N GLY A 66 5.94 17.34 38.23
CA GLY A 66 6.28 17.05 36.82
C GLY A 66 5.13 16.50 35.96
N GLY A 67 4.04 16.05 36.56
CA GLY A 67 2.87 15.56 35.86
C GLY A 67 1.88 16.66 35.40
N ASP A 68 2.02 17.89 35.91
CA ASP A 68 1.12 18.99 35.51
C ASP A 68 1.46 19.51 34.09
N PRO A 69 0.50 19.42 33.14
CA PRO A 69 0.71 19.90 31.78
C PRO A 69 0.92 21.43 31.68
N LEU A 70 0.35 22.22 32.59
CA LEU A 70 0.57 23.68 32.64
C LEU A 70 1.97 24.02 33.11
N ALA A 71 2.46 23.31 34.13
CA ALA A 71 3.83 23.47 34.62
C ALA A 71 4.84 23.11 33.53
N ALA A 72 4.58 22.06 32.75
CA ALA A 72 5.42 21.67 31.62
C ALA A 72 5.53 22.77 30.56
N ILE A 73 4.41 23.40 30.16
CA ILE A 73 4.43 24.51 29.19
C ILE A 73 5.23 25.69 29.73
N ARG A 74 5.03 26.06 30.99
CA ARG A 74 5.71 27.18 31.67
C ARG A 74 7.21 26.96 31.85
N SER A 75 7.64 25.70 31.99
CA SER A 75 9.07 25.36 32.18
C SER A 75 9.93 25.80 30.98
N LEU A 76 9.37 25.94 29.79
CA LEU A 76 10.08 26.37 28.59
C LEU A 76 10.71 27.75 28.77
N ASN A 77 10.09 28.64 29.54
CA ASN A 77 10.64 29.97 29.87
C ASN A 77 11.97 29.90 30.65
N ALA A 78 12.14 28.90 31.51
CA ALA A 78 13.37 28.68 32.25
C ALA A 78 14.47 28.02 31.40
N LEU A 79 14.10 27.34 30.34
CA LEU A 79 15.03 26.72 29.37
C LEU A 79 15.53 27.72 28.32
N ALA A 80 14.72 28.71 28.01
CA ALA A 80 15.07 29.72 27.02
C ALA A 80 16.27 30.55 27.45
N SER A 81 17.20 30.79 26.52
CA SER A 81 18.41 31.60 26.76
C SER A 81 18.65 32.44 25.50
N PRO A 82 19.18 33.66 25.61
CA PRO A 82 19.48 34.50 24.47
C PRO A 82 20.42 33.85 23.44
N ASP A 83 21.29 32.96 23.90
CA ASP A 83 22.36 32.38 23.08
C ASP A 83 22.03 30.96 22.55
N SER A 84 20.92 30.36 22.92
CA SER A 84 20.58 28.99 22.53
C SER A 84 19.08 28.79 22.36
N SER A 85 18.67 28.10 21.29
CA SER A 85 17.28 27.68 21.09
C SER A 85 16.90 26.62 22.13
N ALA A 86 15.65 26.70 22.64
CA ALA A 86 15.09 25.73 23.57
C ALA A 86 13.88 25.02 22.89
N VAL A 87 13.86 23.70 22.94
CA VAL A 87 12.79 22.87 22.37
C VAL A 87 12.12 22.08 23.50
N LEU A 88 10.82 22.25 23.65
CA LEU A 88 9.99 21.45 24.55
C LEU A 88 9.14 20.48 23.72
N VAL A 89 9.37 19.18 23.90
CA VAL A 89 8.57 18.12 23.28
C VAL A 89 7.51 17.63 24.26
N LEU A 90 6.25 17.74 23.88
CA LEU A 90 5.08 17.35 24.66
C LEU A 90 4.49 16.07 24.04
N VAL A 91 4.75 14.91 24.66
CA VAL A 91 4.33 13.60 24.12
C VAL A 91 2.86 13.32 24.45
N ASN A 92 2.10 12.92 23.44
CA ASN A 92 0.66 12.63 23.53
C ASN A 92 -0.19 13.79 24.10
N PHE A 93 0.28 15.00 23.95
CA PHE A 93 -0.33 16.19 24.56
C PHE A 93 -1.71 16.53 23.95
N HIS A 94 -2.06 15.97 22.80
CA HIS A 94 -3.40 16.08 22.20
C HIS A 94 -4.54 15.69 23.16
N ARG A 95 -4.25 14.85 24.17
CA ARG A 95 -5.21 14.43 25.19
C ARG A 95 -5.61 15.55 26.17
N PHE A 96 -4.80 16.59 26.25
CA PHE A 96 -5.01 17.71 27.20
C PHE A 96 -5.61 18.96 26.53
N LEU A 97 -5.74 18.98 25.20
CA LEU A 97 -6.21 20.13 24.42
C LEU A 97 -7.73 20.40 24.53
N GLN A 98 -8.41 19.69 25.42
CA GLN A 98 -9.80 20.00 25.79
C GLN A 98 -9.89 21.09 26.87
N SER A 99 -8.78 21.41 27.56
CA SER A 99 -8.73 22.48 28.57
C SER A 99 -8.44 23.83 27.93
N PRO A 100 -9.35 24.83 28.09
CA PRO A 100 -9.12 26.20 27.61
C PRO A 100 -7.84 26.83 28.17
N GLU A 101 -7.48 26.52 29.42
CA GLU A 101 -6.29 27.04 30.07
C GLU A 101 -5.01 26.56 29.40
N ILE A 102 -4.97 25.27 29.03
CA ILE A 102 -3.84 24.68 28.31
C ILE A 102 -3.71 25.26 26.92
N VAL A 103 -4.81 25.38 26.17
CA VAL A 103 -4.82 25.98 24.84
C VAL A 103 -4.33 27.43 24.88
N GLN A 104 -4.79 28.21 25.87
CA GLN A 104 -4.36 29.59 26.02
C GLN A 104 -2.87 29.69 26.39
N ALA A 105 -2.39 28.85 27.29
CA ALA A 105 -0.98 28.80 27.67
C ALA A 105 -0.07 28.45 26.49
N LEU A 106 -0.46 27.46 25.67
CA LEU A 106 0.24 27.11 24.44
C LEU A 106 0.29 28.26 23.44
N ALA A 107 -0.86 28.92 23.18
CA ALA A 107 -0.93 30.05 22.26
C ALA A 107 -0.01 31.19 22.68
N GLN A 108 0.02 31.52 23.98
CA GLN A 108 0.91 32.53 24.55
C GLN A 108 2.38 32.12 24.39
N GLN A 109 2.72 30.89 24.76
CA GLN A 109 4.11 30.39 24.69
C GLN A 109 4.64 30.35 23.27
N ILE A 110 3.82 29.86 22.30
CA ILE A 110 4.19 29.81 20.87
C ILE A 110 4.40 31.24 20.33
N SER A 111 3.53 32.19 20.69
CA SER A 111 3.65 33.58 20.25
C SER A 111 4.88 34.27 20.82
N ALA A 112 5.18 34.08 22.11
CA ALA A 112 6.35 34.61 22.78
C ALA A 112 7.66 33.98 22.29
N GLY A 113 7.61 32.73 21.88
CA GLY A 113 8.76 31.94 21.44
C GLY A 113 9.55 32.55 20.29
N LYS A 114 8.92 33.38 19.44
CA LYS A 114 9.61 34.11 18.34
C LYS A 114 10.69 35.06 18.85
N GLN A 115 10.49 35.63 20.02
CA GLN A 115 11.45 36.57 20.61
C GLN A 115 12.52 35.85 21.44
N THR A 116 12.16 34.73 22.06
CA THR A 116 13.01 33.98 23.00
C THR A 116 13.69 32.77 22.39
N ARG A 117 13.42 32.46 21.11
CA ARG A 117 13.83 31.20 20.42
C ARG A 117 13.43 29.94 21.19
N ALA A 118 12.22 29.97 21.73
CA ALA A 118 11.62 28.87 22.48
C ALA A 118 10.54 28.19 21.62
N PHE A 119 10.69 26.89 21.39
CA PHE A 119 9.89 26.10 20.47
C PHE A 119 9.06 25.08 21.24
N VAL A 120 7.76 25.02 20.95
CA VAL A 120 6.83 24.02 21.46
C VAL A 120 6.59 22.99 20.38
N MET A 121 6.82 21.72 20.68
CA MET A 121 6.60 20.60 19.78
C MET A 121 5.64 19.59 20.41
N ILE A 122 4.49 19.34 19.78
CA ILE A 122 3.59 18.26 20.19
C ILE A 122 3.94 17.02 19.35
N LEU A 123 4.22 15.91 20.04
CA LEU A 123 4.49 14.61 19.42
C LEU A 123 3.33 13.66 19.72
N SER A 124 2.60 13.24 18.70
CA SER A 124 1.44 12.35 18.88
C SER A 124 1.09 11.58 17.61
N PRO A 125 0.39 10.42 17.73
CA PRO A 125 0.00 9.61 16.58
C PRO A 125 -1.13 10.24 15.74
N VAL A 126 -1.90 11.14 16.33
CA VAL A 126 -3.05 11.81 15.69
C VAL A 126 -2.89 13.31 15.78
N VAL A 127 -3.36 14.02 14.75
CA VAL A 127 -3.39 15.48 14.72
C VAL A 127 -4.79 15.96 15.11
N GLN A 128 -4.89 16.68 16.22
CA GLN A 128 -6.14 17.25 16.75
C GLN A 128 -5.87 18.67 17.26
N ILE A 129 -5.72 19.62 16.35
CA ILE A 129 -5.38 21.00 16.66
C ILE A 129 -6.67 21.80 16.93
N PRO A 130 -6.82 22.43 18.11
CA PRO A 130 -7.88 23.39 18.38
C PRO A 130 -7.81 24.58 17.41
N VAL A 131 -8.95 25.18 17.11
CA VAL A 131 -9.06 26.30 16.15
C VAL A 131 -8.14 27.47 16.54
N GLU A 132 -7.96 27.71 17.83
CA GLU A 132 -7.11 28.77 18.39
C GLU A 132 -5.62 28.58 18.08
N LEU A 133 -5.19 27.31 17.87
CA LEU A 133 -3.81 26.95 17.58
C LEU A 133 -3.56 26.66 16.09
N GLU A 134 -4.59 26.55 15.28
CA GLU A 134 -4.50 26.10 13.88
C GLU A 134 -3.52 26.94 13.05
N LYS A 135 -3.49 28.24 13.23
CA LYS A 135 -2.57 29.17 12.53
C LYS A 135 -1.20 29.32 13.19
N LEU A 136 -1.04 28.78 14.39
CA LEU A 136 0.19 28.88 15.18
C LEU A 136 1.05 27.63 15.06
N MET A 137 0.51 26.51 14.59
CA MET A 137 1.19 25.24 14.51
C MET A 137 1.36 24.76 13.09
N VAL A 138 2.53 24.19 12.81
CA VAL A 138 2.83 23.49 11.56
C VAL A 138 2.88 21.99 11.83
N VAL A 139 2.20 21.23 11.01
CA VAL A 139 2.18 19.76 11.10
C VAL A 139 3.29 19.17 10.26
N ILE A 140 4.07 18.29 10.87
CA ILE A 140 5.17 17.54 10.25
C ILE A 140 4.86 16.05 10.42
N GLU A 141 4.75 15.32 9.34
CA GLU A 141 4.61 13.86 9.39
C GLU A 141 6.00 13.24 9.60
N HIS A 142 6.11 12.30 10.52
CA HIS A 142 7.28 11.45 10.68
C HIS A 142 7.14 10.26 9.74
N ASP A 143 7.99 10.22 8.73
CA ASP A 143 7.99 9.18 7.72
C ASP A 143 8.51 7.86 8.30
N LEU A 144 8.14 6.74 7.69
CA LEU A 144 8.71 5.44 8.04
C LEU A 144 10.20 5.39 7.66
N PRO A 145 11.00 4.52 8.30
CA PRO A 145 12.42 4.37 8.00
C PRO A 145 12.68 4.15 6.52
N ASP A 146 13.56 4.94 5.95
CA ASP A 146 14.05 4.74 4.60
C ASP A 146 15.05 3.57 4.52
N ARG A 147 15.48 3.25 3.30
CA ARG A 147 16.41 2.13 3.08
C ARG A 147 17.72 2.26 3.85
N GLY A 148 18.25 3.48 3.95
CA GLY A 148 19.50 3.75 4.69
C GLY A 148 19.33 3.55 6.19
N GLN A 149 18.22 4.03 6.74
CA GLN A 149 17.87 3.83 8.15
C GLN A 149 17.60 2.34 8.46
N LEU A 150 16.92 1.60 7.55
CA LEU A 150 16.74 0.15 7.70
C LEU A 150 18.07 -0.60 7.67
N GLU A 151 19.03 -0.19 6.83
CA GLU A 151 20.37 -0.76 6.81
C GLU A 151 21.11 -0.49 8.13
N GLU A 152 21.01 0.73 8.66
CA GLU A 152 21.60 1.08 9.97
C GLU A 152 21.00 0.24 11.09
N ILE A 153 19.67 0.07 11.12
CA ILE A 153 18.98 -0.79 12.10
C ILE A 153 19.49 -2.24 11.99
N ALA A 154 19.52 -2.77 10.76
CA ALA A 154 19.95 -4.16 10.53
C ALA A 154 21.40 -4.40 11.01
N ARG A 155 22.32 -3.46 10.70
CA ARG A 155 23.71 -3.54 11.15
C ARG A 155 23.88 -3.32 12.65
N GLY A 156 23.01 -2.54 13.26
CA GLY A 156 22.99 -2.32 14.71
C GLY A 156 22.54 -3.55 15.50
N ILE A 157 21.73 -4.41 14.89
CA ILE A 157 21.22 -5.65 15.50
C ILE A 157 22.12 -6.85 15.19
N ALA A 158 22.54 -6.99 13.94
CA ALA A 158 23.43 -8.07 13.48
C ALA A 158 24.89 -7.67 13.74
N THR A 159 25.38 -7.99 14.92
CA THR A 159 26.71 -7.59 15.41
C THR A 159 27.74 -8.68 15.35
N GLU A 160 27.34 -9.93 15.21
CA GLU A 160 28.25 -11.09 15.15
C GLU A 160 28.60 -11.47 13.72
N GLU A 161 29.75 -12.13 13.56
CA GLU A 161 30.22 -12.59 12.24
C GLU A 161 29.29 -13.67 11.67
N GLY A 162 28.83 -13.49 10.44
CA GLY A 162 27.90 -14.40 9.76
C GLY A 162 26.41 -14.07 9.91
N GLU A 163 26.02 -13.14 10.78
CA GLU A 163 24.63 -12.71 10.94
C GLU A 163 24.14 -11.87 9.77
N LEU A 164 25.01 -11.03 9.18
CA LEU A 164 24.73 -10.30 7.96
C LEU A 164 24.94 -11.22 6.75
N PRO A 165 23.92 -11.40 5.90
CA PRO A 165 24.05 -12.21 4.70
C PRO A 165 24.91 -11.52 3.62
N ALA A 166 25.25 -12.26 2.55
CA ALA A 166 25.93 -11.70 1.37
C ALA A 166 25.12 -10.53 0.79
N LYS A 167 25.81 -9.58 0.13
CA LYS A 167 25.24 -8.31 -0.33
C LYS A 167 23.91 -8.45 -1.08
N ASP A 168 23.81 -9.38 -2.02
CA ASP A 168 22.60 -9.57 -2.83
C ASP A 168 21.40 -10.04 -1.98
N VAL A 169 21.66 -10.91 -0.98
CA VAL A 169 20.63 -11.36 -0.03
C VAL A 169 20.29 -10.24 0.95
N PHE A 170 21.28 -9.45 1.36
CA PHE A 170 21.05 -8.31 2.24
C PHE A 170 20.12 -7.24 1.60
N GLU A 171 20.30 -6.96 0.31
CA GLU A 171 19.38 -6.11 -0.42
C GLU A 171 17.93 -6.64 -0.39
N THR A 172 17.73 -7.96 -0.51
CA THR A 172 16.39 -8.57 -0.39
C THR A 172 15.84 -8.54 1.05
N VAL A 173 16.71 -8.53 2.06
CA VAL A 173 16.33 -8.33 3.47
C VAL A 173 15.80 -6.91 3.67
N LEU A 174 16.48 -5.90 3.13
CA LEU A 174 16.06 -4.51 3.20
C LEU A 174 14.73 -4.29 2.44
N ASP A 175 14.56 -4.90 1.27
CA ASP A 175 13.29 -4.88 0.52
C ASP A 175 12.15 -5.51 1.34
N ALA A 176 12.43 -6.60 2.04
CA ALA A 176 11.46 -7.22 2.93
C ALA A 176 11.07 -6.31 4.10
N ALA A 177 12.02 -5.54 4.64
CA ALA A 177 11.81 -4.63 5.77
C ALA A 177 11.15 -3.30 5.37
N ALA A 178 11.19 -2.91 4.10
CA ALA A 178 10.60 -1.66 3.62
C ALA A 178 9.14 -1.50 4.09
N GLY A 179 8.79 -0.34 4.66
CA GLY A 179 7.46 -0.05 5.18
C GLY A 179 7.15 -0.62 6.58
N LEU A 180 8.14 -1.19 7.25
CA LEU A 180 8.06 -1.43 8.70
C LEU A 180 8.45 -0.15 9.45
N THR A 181 7.84 0.03 10.62
CA THR A 181 8.32 1.00 11.60
C THR A 181 9.68 0.57 12.12
N ARG A 182 10.41 1.46 12.77
CA ARG A 182 11.70 1.10 13.37
C ARG A 182 11.57 -0.04 14.38
N TYR A 183 10.59 0.05 15.26
CA TYR A 183 10.32 -0.99 16.25
C TYR A 183 9.99 -2.34 15.61
N GLU A 184 9.18 -2.34 14.56
CA GLU A 184 8.83 -3.54 13.82
C GLU A 184 10.02 -4.13 13.07
N ALA A 185 10.88 -3.29 12.48
CA ALA A 185 12.10 -3.72 11.81
C ALA A 185 13.10 -4.34 12.80
N GLU A 186 13.32 -3.68 13.95
CA GLU A 186 14.16 -4.20 15.04
C GLU A 186 13.65 -5.57 15.53
N ALA A 187 12.33 -5.70 15.74
CA ALA A 187 11.73 -6.97 16.15
C ALA A 187 11.87 -8.06 15.07
N ALA A 188 11.70 -7.69 13.78
CA ALA A 188 11.79 -8.63 12.67
C ALA A 188 13.23 -9.14 12.46
N PHE A 189 14.21 -8.26 12.53
CA PHE A 189 15.63 -8.63 12.43
C PHE A 189 16.06 -9.50 13.62
N SER A 190 15.71 -9.09 14.84
CA SER A 190 15.99 -9.88 16.04
C SER A 190 15.36 -11.28 15.98
N LEU A 191 14.11 -11.38 15.53
CA LEU A 191 13.45 -12.67 15.36
C LEU A 191 14.17 -13.57 14.33
N SER A 192 14.67 -12.94 13.24
CA SER A 192 15.41 -13.66 12.22
C SER A 192 16.72 -14.23 12.78
N LEU A 193 17.44 -13.44 13.58
CA LEU A 193 18.67 -13.91 14.25
C LEU A 193 18.39 -15.04 15.24
N VAL A 194 17.36 -14.91 16.07
CA VAL A 194 16.99 -15.97 17.03
C VAL A 194 16.63 -17.29 16.34
N ARG A 195 15.95 -17.23 15.19
CA ARG A 195 15.52 -18.43 14.46
C ARG A 195 16.62 -19.07 13.61
N HIS A 196 17.48 -18.25 13.03
CA HIS A 196 18.36 -18.69 11.94
C HIS A 196 19.83 -18.31 12.12
N ALA A 197 20.18 -17.59 13.19
CA ALA A 197 21.51 -17.00 13.40
C ALA A 197 21.96 -16.13 12.19
N ALA A 198 21.04 -15.66 11.38
CA ALA A 198 21.30 -14.78 10.24
C ALA A 198 20.04 -14.00 9.84
N LEU A 199 20.20 -12.84 9.22
CA LEU A 199 19.08 -12.10 8.65
C LEU A 199 18.55 -12.79 7.39
N ARG A 200 17.27 -13.18 7.42
CA ARG A 200 16.57 -13.84 6.31
C ARG A 200 15.33 -13.08 5.88
N PRO A 201 15.14 -12.84 4.59
CA PRO A 201 13.96 -12.11 4.09
C PRO A 201 12.65 -12.84 4.38
N ASP A 202 12.64 -14.17 4.40
CA ASP A 202 11.42 -14.96 4.62
C ASP A 202 10.80 -14.73 6.00
N THR A 203 11.63 -14.66 7.05
CA THR A 203 11.16 -14.39 8.42
C THR A 203 10.55 -12.99 8.53
N ILE A 204 11.17 -11.99 7.89
CA ILE A 204 10.69 -10.61 7.89
C ILE A 204 9.35 -10.52 7.16
N TRP A 205 9.22 -11.19 6.01
CA TRP A 205 7.97 -11.25 5.27
C TRP A 205 6.85 -11.96 6.04
N GLU A 206 7.15 -13.03 6.77
CA GLU A 206 6.17 -13.74 7.61
C GLU A 206 5.60 -12.79 8.68
N LEU A 207 6.48 -12.11 9.40
CA LEU A 207 6.09 -11.16 10.44
C LEU A 207 5.28 -10.00 9.86
N LYS A 208 5.73 -9.42 8.76
CA LYS A 208 5.08 -8.33 8.04
C LYS A 208 3.68 -8.72 7.54
N ALA A 209 3.52 -9.93 7.00
CA ALA A 209 2.20 -10.45 6.60
C ALA A 209 1.23 -10.53 7.81
N GLY A 210 1.74 -10.93 8.97
CA GLY A 210 0.97 -10.95 10.22
C GLY A 210 0.54 -9.55 10.69
N MET A 211 1.43 -8.58 10.57
CA MET A 211 1.14 -7.18 10.93
C MET A 211 0.11 -6.54 10.00
N LEU A 212 0.28 -6.72 8.68
CA LEU A 212 -0.70 -6.24 7.69
C LEU A 212 -2.10 -6.84 7.93
N LYS A 213 -2.15 -8.13 8.26
CA LYS A 213 -3.43 -8.79 8.59
C LYS A 213 -4.09 -8.20 9.83
N LYS A 214 -3.33 -7.75 10.83
CA LYS A 214 -3.88 -7.08 12.02
C LYS A 214 -4.49 -5.71 11.70
N SER A 215 -3.93 -4.97 10.74
CA SER A 215 -4.51 -3.69 10.32
C SER A 215 -5.88 -3.85 9.67
N GLY A 216 -6.17 -5.03 9.10
CA GLY A 216 -7.40 -5.34 8.39
C GLY A 216 -7.57 -4.60 7.05
N LEU A 217 -6.64 -3.72 6.68
CA LEU A 217 -6.74 -2.87 5.49
C LEU A 217 -6.12 -3.52 4.26
N LEU A 218 -4.98 -4.17 4.42
CA LEU A 218 -4.21 -4.78 3.36
C LEU A 218 -3.84 -6.22 3.74
N THR A 219 -3.80 -7.08 2.73
CA THR A 219 -3.24 -8.43 2.88
C THR A 219 -2.08 -8.61 1.93
N LEU A 220 -1.01 -9.27 2.40
CA LEU A 220 0.15 -9.57 1.59
C LEU A 220 -0.02 -10.92 0.92
N HIS A 221 0.10 -10.97 -0.41
CA HIS A 221 0.17 -12.19 -1.18
C HIS A 221 1.60 -12.43 -1.68
N ARG A 222 2.15 -13.59 -1.32
CA ARG A 222 3.45 -14.13 -1.79
C ARG A 222 3.27 -15.60 -2.11
N GLY A 223 2.43 -15.88 -3.11
CA GLY A 223 2.21 -17.25 -3.58
C GLY A 223 3.20 -17.66 -4.66
N GLY A 224 3.19 -18.93 -5.01
CA GLY A 224 4.00 -19.51 -6.08
C GLY A 224 3.31 -19.48 -7.45
N GLU A 225 2.26 -18.67 -7.63
CA GLU A 225 1.54 -18.57 -8.89
C GLU A 225 2.45 -18.03 -10.00
N THR A 226 2.44 -18.70 -11.14
CA THR A 226 3.25 -18.34 -12.30
C THR A 226 2.39 -18.05 -13.52
N PHE A 227 2.94 -17.34 -14.50
CA PHE A 227 2.27 -17.13 -15.78
C PHE A 227 2.04 -18.42 -16.57
N ALA A 228 2.76 -19.50 -16.26
CA ALA A 228 2.49 -20.81 -16.84
C ALA A 228 1.13 -21.41 -16.43
N GLU A 229 0.58 -20.92 -15.31
CA GLU A 229 -0.75 -21.29 -14.83
C GLU A 229 -1.88 -20.40 -15.41
N LEU A 230 -1.55 -19.56 -16.38
CA LEU A 230 -2.51 -18.67 -17.07
C LEU A 230 -2.47 -18.93 -18.57
N GLY A 231 -3.57 -19.45 -19.10
CA GLY A 231 -3.72 -19.60 -20.56
C GLY A 231 -4.03 -18.26 -21.23
N GLY A 232 -3.19 -17.82 -22.17
CA GLY A 232 -3.39 -16.57 -22.92
C GLY A 232 -2.84 -15.33 -22.24
N MET A 233 -3.37 -14.17 -22.59
CA MET A 233 -3.01 -12.84 -22.09
C MET A 233 -1.56 -12.42 -22.42
N GLU A 234 -0.98 -12.91 -23.51
CA GLU A 234 0.43 -12.66 -23.84
C GLU A 234 0.76 -11.16 -24.05
N PRO A 235 -0.08 -10.35 -24.75
CA PRO A 235 0.14 -8.92 -24.85
C PRO A 235 0.10 -8.20 -23.49
N LEU A 236 -0.85 -8.56 -22.62
CA LEU A 236 -0.97 -8.01 -21.27
C LEU A 236 0.24 -8.39 -20.42
N LYS A 237 0.66 -9.66 -20.41
CA LYS A 237 1.87 -10.14 -19.74
C LYS A 237 3.11 -9.36 -20.19
N SER A 238 3.29 -9.26 -21.52
CA SER A 238 4.41 -8.55 -22.14
C SER A 238 4.43 -7.06 -21.81
N PHE A 239 3.27 -6.41 -21.76
CA PHE A 239 3.13 -5.01 -21.37
C PHE A 239 3.61 -4.80 -19.93
N CYS A 240 3.07 -5.57 -18.98
CA CYS A 240 3.42 -5.44 -17.58
C CYS A 240 4.90 -5.77 -17.30
N LEU A 241 5.43 -6.82 -17.89
CA LEU A 241 6.85 -7.18 -17.75
C LEU A 241 7.78 -6.09 -18.28
N ARG A 242 7.40 -5.41 -19.37
CA ARG A 242 8.17 -4.26 -19.89
C ARG A 242 8.03 -3.03 -19.03
N ALA A 243 6.82 -2.71 -18.57
CA ALA A 243 6.55 -1.58 -17.71
C ALA A 243 7.27 -1.69 -16.36
N LEU A 244 7.39 -2.90 -15.81
CA LEU A 244 7.96 -3.16 -14.47
C LEU A 244 9.43 -3.59 -14.50
N ARG A 245 10.12 -3.51 -15.65
CA ARG A 245 11.55 -3.84 -15.73
C ARG A 245 12.35 -2.98 -14.75
N PRO A 246 13.29 -3.58 -13.99
CA PRO A 246 14.21 -2.82 -13.16
C PRO A 246 15.03 -1.87 -14.05
N THR A 247 14.99 -0.59 -13.76
CA THR A 247 15.82 0.44 -14.41
C THR A 247 16.55 1.22 -13.34
N VAL A 248 17.84 1.47 -13.54
CA VAL A 248 18.74 2.06 -12.52
C VAL A 248 18.32 3.49 -12.11
N LYS A 249 17.68 4.23 -12.99
CA LYS A 249 17.02 5.53 -12.69
C LYS A 249 15.87 5.71 -13.67
N ARG A 250 14.65 5.84 -13.17
CA ARG A 250 13.50 6.25 -13.97
C ARG A 250 13.28 7.76 -13.80
N ASP A 251 13.06 8.42 -14.91
CA ASP A 251 12.50 9.75 -14.92
C ASP A 251 11.11 9.67 -14.21
N PRO A 252 10.80 10.58 -13.27
CA PRO A 252 9.47 10.63 -12.65
C PRO A 252 8.32 10.62 -13.67
N LEU A 253 8.50 11.25 -14.83
CA LEU A 253 7.51 11.26 -15.92
C LEU A 253 7.29 9.90 -16.60
N GLN A 254 8.22 8.96 -16.45
CA GLN A 254 8.16 7.62 -17.06
C GLN A 254 7.79 6.52 -16.06
N ARG A 255 7.38 6.91 -14.85
CA ARG A 255 7.02 5.95 -13.81
C ARG A 255 5.71 5.23 -14.15
N PRO A 256 5.67 3.89 -14.16
CA PRO A 256 4.43 3.17 -14.38
C PRO A 256 3.48 3.36 -13.20
N ARG A 257 2.23 3.68 -13.48
CA ARG A 257 1.19 3.91 -12.48
C ARG A 257 0.36 2.67 -12.23
N GLY A 258 -0.09 2.00 -13.29
CA GLY A 258 -0.90 0.80 -13.17
C GLY A 258 -1.79 0.52 -14.36
N ILE A 259 -2.57 -0.53 -14.24
CA ILE A 259 -3.53 -1.00 -15.25
C ILE A 259 -4.92 -1.23 -14.65
N LEU A 260 -5.94 -1.06 -15.48
CA LEU A 260 -7.31 -1.46 -15.17
C LEU A 260 -7.68 -2.67 -16.04
N LEU A 261 -8.11 -3.76 -15.40
CA LEU A 261 -8.53 -4.99 -16.05
C LEU A 261 -10.05 -5.12 -16.03
N LEU A 262 -10.65 -5.07 -17.19
CA LEU A 262 -12.07 -5.30 -17.38
C LEU A 262 -12.29 -6.71 -17.93
N SER A 263 -13.20 -7.48 -17.36
CA SER A 263 -13.55 -8.78 -17.90
C SER A 263 -14.84 -9.36 -17.31
N PRO A 264 -15.48 -10.31 -17.96
CA PRO A 264 -16.46 -11.17 -17.30
C PRO A 264 -15.86 -11.88 -16.10
N PRO A 265 -16.68 -12.29 -15.11
CA PRO A 265 -16.23 -13.09 -13.98
C PRO A 265 -15.59 -14.40 -14.44
N GLY A 266 -14.57 -14.88 -13.71
CA GLY A 266 -13.94 -16.18 -13.98
C GLY A 266 -12.87 -16.21 -15.09
N CYS A 267 -12.51 -15.07 -15.69
CA CYS A 267 -11.50 -14.98 -16.74
C CYS A 267 -10.05 -14.82 -16.23
N GLY A 268 -9.78 -15.03 -14.94
CA GLY A 268 -8.42 -15.14 -14.41
C GLY A 268 -7.75 -13.83 -13.98
N LYS A 269 -8.48 -12.70 -13.81
CA LYS A 269 -7.92 -11.40 -13.36
C LYS A 269 -7.08 -11.51 -12.10
N SER A 270 -7.65 -12.04 -11.03
CA SER A 270 -6.96 -12.15 -9.72
C SER A 270 -5.76 -13.09 -9.79
N GLN A 271 -5.85 -14.17 -10.60
CA GLN A 271 -4.72 -15.07 -10.85
C GLN A 271 -3.60 -14.38 -11.61
N PHE A 272 -3.94 -13.54 -12.60
CA PHE A 272 -2.96 -12.74 -13.34
C PHE A 272 -2.18 -11.82 -12.40
N CYS A 273 -2.88 -11.11 -11.51
CA CYS A 273 -2.23 -10.19 -10.59
C CYS A 273 -1.23 -10.87 -9.65
N LYS A 274 -1.63 -12.02 -9.10
CA LYS A 274 -0.77 -12.84 -8.24
C LYS A 274 0.47 -13.35 -9.00
N ALA A 275 0.28 -13.86 -10.22
CA ALA A 275 1.37 -14.32 -11.06
C ALA A 275 2.29 -13.19 -11.51
N LEU A 276 1.76 -11.98 -11.73
CA LEU A 276 2.55 -10.80 -12.09
C LEU A 276 3.54 -10.43 -10.97
N GLY A 277 3.08 -10.37 -9.71
CA GLY A 277 3.94 -10.07 -8.57
C GLY A 277 5.13 -11.02 -8.49
N ASN A 278 4.86 -12.31 -8.66
CA ASN A 278 5.90 -13.34 -8.65
C ASN A 278 6.85 -13.22 -9.85
N ALA A 279 6.33 -12.94 -11.04
CA ALA A 279 7.14 -12.81 -12.26
C ALA A 279 8.09 -11.61 -12.25
N VAL A 280 7.75 -10.54 -11.54
CA VAL A 280 8.58 -9.33 -11.42
C VAL A 280 9.33 -9.23 -10.08
N GLY A 281 9.18 -10.23 -9.19
CA GLY A 281 9.84 -10.26 -7.88
C GLY A 281 9.31 -9.21 -6.91
N ARG A 282 8.08 -8.71 -7.09
CA ARG A 282 7.47 -7.70 -6.21
C ARG A 282 6.37 -8.30 -5.35
N PRO A 283 6.26 -7.91 -4.07
CA PRO A 283 5.13 -8.30 -3.22
C PRO A 283 3.82 -7.76 -3.79
N THR A 284 2.75 -8.54 -3.67
CA THR A 284 1.41 -8.11 -4.06
C THR A 284 0.60 -7.79 -2.81
N LEU A 285 0.23 -6.53 -2.65
CA LEU A 285 -0.66 -6.03 -1.60
C LEU A 285 -2.09 -6.08 -2.12
N CYS A 286 -2.95 -6.81 -1.44
CA CYS A 286 -4.36 -6.89 -1.81
C CYS A 286 -5.17 -5.95 -0.92
N LEU A 287 -5.86 -5.00 -1.54
CA LEU A 287 -6.79 -4.07 -0.92
C LEU A 287 -8.21 -4.56 -1.14
N ASP A 288 -8.93 -4.86 -0.05
CA ASP A 288 -10.35 -5.20 -0.10
C ASP A 288 -11.21 -3.94 0.13
N ILE A 289 -11.82 -3.47 -0.94
CA ILE A 289 -12.73 -2.31 -0.90
C ILE A 289 -13.93 -2.57 0.02
N GLY A 290 -14.42 -3.80 0.08
CA GLY A 290 -15.53 -4.18 0.97
C GLY A 290 -15.20 -3.94 2.44
N THR A 291 -13.99 -4.29 2.85
CA THR A 291 -13.50 -4.06 4.22
C THR A 291 -13.34 -2.57 4.54
N LEU A 292 -12.92 -1.76 3.57
CA LEU A 292 -12.83 -0.30 3.76
C LEU A 292 -14.19 0.34 4.00
N MET A 293 -15.22 -0.12 3.31
CA MET A 293 -16.60 0.42 3.40
C MET A 293 -17.38 -0.07 4.63
N GLY A 294 -16.99 -1.21 5.22
CA GLY A 294 -17.68 -1.81 6.37
C GLY A 294 -17.42 -1.15 7.73
N SER A 295 -16.56 -0.14 7.79
CA SER A 295 -16.21 0.56 9.01
C SER A 295 -17.14 1.77 9.26
N LEU A 296 -17.24 2.21 10.52
CA LEU A 296 -18.09 3.34 10.96
C LEU A 296 -17.90 4.59 10.09
N VAL A 297 -18.96 5.38 9.93
CA VAL A 297 -18.97 6.65 9.18
C VAL A 297 -17.80 7.55 9.62
N GLY A 298 -16.97 7.97 8.67
CA GLY A 298 -15.77 8.80 8.92
C GLY A 298 -14.44 8.03 8.98
N SER A 299 -14.45 6.71 9.21
CA SER A 299 -13.22 5.90 9.20
C SER A 299 -12.77 5.48 7.80
N THR A 300 -13.67 5.42 6.83
CA THR A 300 -13.39 4.98 5.45
C THR A 300 -12.32 5.84 4.77
N GLU A 301 -12.41 7.17 4.90
CA GLU A 301 -11.39 8.08 4.33
C GLU A 301 -10.03 7.95 5.04
N ALA A 302 -10.03 7.78 6.35
CA ALA A 302 -8.79 7.54 7.10
C ALA A 302 -8.16 6.19 6.74
N ASN A 303 -8.98 5.16 6.59
CA ASN A 303 -8.53 3.81 6.23
C ASN A 303 -7.91 3.75 4.84
N ILE A 304 -8.51 4.39 3.82
CA ILE A 304 -7.91 4.41 2.48
C ILE A 304 -6.58 5.18 2.49
N ARG A 305 -6.50 6.31 3.18
CA ARG A 305 -5.25 7.07 3.32
C ARG A 305 -4.16 6.23 3.98
N GLN A 306 -4.50 5.53 5.05
CA GLN A 306 -3.56 4.65 5.74
C GLN A 306 -3.13 3.46 4.86
N ALA A 307 -4.06 2.83 4.15
CA ALA A 307 -3.74 1.73 3.24
C ALA A 307 -2.78 2.17 2.13
N LEU A 308 -3.00 3.35 1.53
CA LEU A 308 -2.14 3.88 0.48
C LEU A 308 -0.76 4.31 1.02
N LYS A 309 -0.69 4.91 2.22
CA LYS A 309 0.60 5.17 2.89
C LYS A 309 1.41 3.90 3.13
N ILE A 310 0.75 2.83 3.57
CA ILE A 310 1.41 1.52 3.74
C ILE A 310 1.89 0.99 2.38
N ALA A 311 1.09 1.13 1.31
CA ALA A 311 1.49 0.71 -0.02
C ALA A 311 2.72 1.48 -0.53
N ASP A 312 2.76 2.81 -0.33
CA ASP A 312 3.90 3.67 -0.68
C ASP A 312 5.17 3.25 0.07
N ALA A 313 5.05 3.02 1.37
CA ALA A 313 6.17 2.60 2.21
C ALA A 313 6.68 1.19 1.87
N MET A 314 5.83 0.36 1.26
CA MET A 314 6.19 -0.99 0.81
C MET A 314 6.70 -1.06 -0.63
N ALA A 315 6.92 0.07 -1.28
CA ALA A 315 7.48 0.09 -2.62
C ALA A 315 8.94 -0.48 -2.64
N PRO A 316 9.34 -1.21 -3.70
CA PRO A 316 8.56 -1.51 -4.92
C PRO A 316 7.52 -2.63 -4.72
N SER A 317 6.26 -2.39 -5.03
CA SER A 317 5.17 -3.34 -4.78
C SER A 317 4.10 -3.28 -5.87
N ILE A 318 3.20 -4.28 -5.88
CA ILE A 318 1.97 -4.26 -6.67
C ILE A 318 0.80 -4.06 -5.71
N LEU A 319 -0.03 -3.04 -5.95
CA LEU A 319 -1.28 -2.85 -5.24
C LEU A 319 -2.43 -3.43 -6.07
N PHE A 320 -2.97 -4.55 -5.63
CA PHE A 320 -4.10 -5.22 -6.25
C PHE A 320 -5.41 -4.79 -5.60
N ILE A 321 -6.34 -4.29 -6.42
CA ILE A 321 -7.67 -3.86 -5.99
C ILE A 321 -8.69 -4.67 -6.79
N ASP A 322 -9.32 -5.66 -6.13
CA ASP A 322 -10.31 -6.51 -6.80
C ASP A 322 -11.70 -5.90 -6.75
N GLU A 323 -12.41 -5.97 -7.89
CA GLU A 323 -13.78 -5.52 -8.03
C GLU A 323 -14.03 -4.08 -7.52
N ILE A 324 -13.23 -3.14 -8.03
CA ILE A 324 -13.21 -1.74 -7.58
C ILE A 324 -14.61 -1.09 -7.62
N GLU A 325 -15.50 -1.56 -8.51
CA GLU A 325 -16.90 -1.13 -8.61
C GLU A 325 -17.74 -1.41 -7.36
N LYS A 326 -17.35 -2.37 -6.51
CA LYS A 326 -18.09 -2.67 -5.27
C LYS A 326 -18.10 -1.50 -4.31
N GLY A 327 -17.03 -0.73 -4.25
CA GLY A 327 -16.95 0.48 -3.43
C GLY A 327 -17.83 1.63 -3.91
N LEU A 328 -18.38 1.53 -5.13
CA LEU A 328 -19.26 2.52 -5.74
C LEU A 328 -20.74 2.11 -5.72
N SER A 329 -21.05 0.86 -5.38
CA SER A 329 -22.42 0.35 -5.41
C SER A 329 -23.35 1.00 -4.39
N GLY A 330 -22.83 1.64 -3.34
CA GLY A 330 -23.61 2.46 -2.41
C GLY A 330 -24.11 3.79 -3.00
N VAL A 331 -23.51 4.26 -4.08
CA VAL A 331 -23.84 5.55 -4.73
C VAL A 331 -25.16 5.50 -5.48
N ALA A 332 -25.56 4.32 -5.97
CA ALA A 332 -26.75 4.17 -6.83
C ALA A 332 -28.03 3.72 -6.10
N SER A 333 -27.94 3.20 -4.86
CA SER A 333 -29.06 2.50 -4.22
C SER A 333 -29.49 2.97 -2.83
N SER A 334 -28.71 3.82 -2.17
CA SER A 334 -29.06 4.32 -0.82
C SER A 334 -29.08 5.84 -0.77
N GLY A 335 -30.09 6.39 -0.09
CA GLY A 335 -30.30 7.83 0.01
C GLY A 335 -29.10 8.59 0.57
N GLN A 336 -28.92 9.76 0.08
CA GLN A 336 -28.04 10.92 0.30
C GLN A 336 -26.81 10.85 1.24
N THR A 337 -26.70 9.91 2.19
CA THR A 337 -25.62 9.88 3.18
C THR A 337 -24.39 9.06 2.79
N ASP A 338 -24.55 7.93 2.07
CA ASP A 338 -23.40 7.04 1.72
C ASP A 338 -22.71 7.43 0.39
N SER A 339 -23.41 8.11 -0.50
CA SER A 339 -22.87 8.52 -1.81
C SER A 339 -21.70 9.51 -1.69
N GLY A 340 -21.71 10.39 -0.69
CA GLY A 340 -20.65 11.37 -0.47
C GLY A 340 -19.34 10.77 0.03
N VAL A 341 -19.39 9.75 0.87
CA VAL A 341 -18.18 9.09 1.44
C VAL A 341 -17.45 8.29 0.36
N SER A 342 -18.19 7.50 -0.42
CA SER A 342 -17.62 6.74 -1.53
C SER A 342 -16.98 7.66 -2.58
N ALA A 343 -17.64 8.75 -2.95
CA ALA A 343 -17.10 9.71 -3.92
C ALA A 343 -15.79 10.37 -3.42
N ARG A 344 -15.72 10.75 -2.13
CA ARG A 344 -14.50 11.34 -1.54
C ARG A 344 -13.37 10.32 -1.44
N MET A 345 -13.66 9.09 -1.02
CA MET A 345 -12.69 7.99 -0.98
C MET A 345 -12.05 7.76 -2.36
N PHE A 346 -12.88 7.65 -3.40
CA PHE A 346 -12.39 7.48 -4.77
C PHE A 346 -11.69 8.72 -5.31
N GLY A 347 -12.16 9.91 -4.98
CA GLY A 347 -11.45 11.14 -5.30
C GLY A 347 -10.03 11.16 -4.75
N TYR A 348 -9.87 10.75 -3.48
CA TYR A 348 -8.55 10.62 -2.86
C TYR A 348 -7.69 9.55 -3.54
N PHE A 349 -8.24 8.36 -3.79
CA PHE A 349 -7.52 7.30 -4.49
C PHE A 349 -7.04 7.73 -5.88
N LEU A 350 -7.90 8.40 -6.65
CA LEU A 350 -7.56 8.87 -8.00
C LEU A 350 -6.54 10.00 -7.98
N SER A 351 -6.57 10.88 -6.97
CA SER A 351 -5.54 11.90 -6.77
C SER A 351 -4.21 11.22 -6.43
N TRP A 352 -4.21 10.31 -5.47
CA TRP A 352 -3.01 9.55 -5.12
C TRP A 352 -2.43 8.79 -6.32
N LEU A 353 -3.28 8.12 -7.12
CA LEU A 353 -2.82 7.39 -8.31
C LEU A 353 -2.10 8.30 -9.32
N ASN A 354 -2.49 9.57 -9.38
CA ASN A 354 -1.86 10.58 -10.24
C ASN A 354 -0.54 11.11 -9.67
N ASP A 355 -0.52 11.35 -8.35
CA ASP A 355 0.45 12.21 -7.70
C ASP A 355 1.54 11.42 -6.92
N HIS A 356 1.30 10.10 -6.64
CA HIS A 356 2.26 9.30 -5.87
C HIS A 356 3.61 9.17 -6.58
N GLU A 357 4.67 9.28 -5.79
CA GLU A 357 6.05 9.18 -6.28
C GLU A 357 6.69 7.82 -6.02
N SER A 358 6.03 6.95 -5.28
CA SER A 358 6.49 5.60 -4.94
C SER A 358 6.49 4.65 -6.15
N ASP A 359 7.31 3.61 -6.12
CA ASP A 359 7.33 2.55 -7.15
C ASP A 359 6.24 1.48 -6.86
N VAL A 360 5.01 1.95 -6.67
CA VAL A 360 3.80 1.12 -6.53
C VAL A 360 3.11 1.01 -7.89
N PHE A 361 2.86 -0.21 -8.34
CA PHE A 361 2.11 -0.47 -9.57
C PHE A 361 0.71 -0.97 -9.24
N VAL A 362 -0.30 -0.21 -9.62
CA VAL A 362 -1.70 -0.54 -9.33
C VAL A 362 -2.26 -1.51 -10.38
N VAL A 363 -2.88 -2.60 -9.93
CA VAL A 363 -3.70 -3.48 -10.76
C VAL A 363 -5.12 -3.47 -10.22
N ALA A 364 -5.98 -2.68 -10.83
CA ALA A 364 -7.39 -2.64 -10.49
C ALA A 364 -8.20 -3.56 -11.41
N THR A 365 -9.23 -4.23 -10.86
CA THR A 365 -10.13 -5.07 -11.68
C THR A 365 -11.56 -4.59 -11.58
N SER A 366 -12.33 -4.80 -12.64
CA SER A 366 -13.77 -4.58 -12.63
C SER A 366 -14.51 -5.61 -13.49
N ASN A 367 -15.71 -5.96 -13.04
CA ASN A 367 -16.66 -6.80 -13.78
C ASN A 367 -17.80 -5.98 -14.41
N ASP A 368 -17.97 -4.74 -13.95
CA ASP A 368 -19.08 -3.88 -14.39
C ASP A 368 -18.62 -2.43 -14.53
N ILE A 369 -18.34 -2.03 -15.75
CA ILE A 369 -17.88 -0.69 -16.08
C ILE A 369 -18.97 0.38 -15.89
N SER A 370 -20.25 0.01 -15.95
CA SER A 370 -21.36 0.96 -15.81
C SER A 370 -21.41 1.61 -14.42
N ARG A 371 -20.80 0.96 -13.46
CA ARG A 371 -20.69 1.45 -12.07
C ARG A 371 -19.46 2.29 -11.80
N LEU A 372 -18.50 2.32 -12.73
CA LEU A 372 -17.28 3.12 -12.59
C LEU A 372 -17.52 4.55 -13.08
N PRO A 373 -17.10 5.58 -12.34
CA PRO A 373 -17.10 6.95 -12.85
C PRO A 373 -16.28 7.08 -14.13
N PRO A 374 -16.68 7.96 -15.06
CA PRO A 374 -15.99 8.17 -16.33
C PRO A 374 -14.51 8.50 -16.17
N GLU A 375 -14.15 9.04 -15.01
CA GLU A 375 -12.78 9.39 -14.65
C GLU A 375 -11.82 8.19 -14.64
N PHE A 376 -12.30 6.98 -14.38
CA PHE A 376 -11.48 5.76 -14.40
C PHE A 376 -11.04 5.35 -15.81
N SER A 377 -11.81 5.72 -16.82
CA SER A 377 -11.49 5.38 -18.22
C SER A 377 -10.57 6.39 -18.90
N ARG A 378 -10.21 7.49 -18.23
CA ARG A 378 -9.29 8.48 -18.79
C ARG A 378 -7.86 7.91 -18.85
N SER A 379 -7.24 8.02 -20.02
CA SER A 379 -5.93 7.45 -20.34
C SER A 379 -4.75 8.02 -19.53
N GLU A 380 -4.97 9.05 -18.71
CA GLU A 380 -3.91 9.69 -17.93
C GLU A 380 -3.71 9.06 -16.53
N ARG A 381 -4.61 8.21 -16.07
CA ARG A 381 -4.57 7.63 -14.71
C ARG A 381 -3.98 6.23 -14.66
N PHE A 382 -4.30 5.43 -15.67
CA PHE A 382 -3.73 4.11 -15.85
C PHE A 382 -2.90 4.09 -17.13
N ASP A 383 -1.80 3.35 -17.12
CA ASP A 383 -0.95 3.15 -18.30
C ASP A 383 -1.63 2.33 -19.38
N GLY A 384 -2.68 1.59 -19.00
CA GLY A 384 -3.50 0.82 -19.91
C GLY A 384 -4.80 0.32 -19.28
N VAL A 385 -5.86 0.34 -20.07
CA VAL A 385 -7.14 -0.31 -19.75
C VAL A 385 -7.26 -1.53 -20.66
N PHE A 386 -7.21 -2.72 -20.06
CA PHE A 386 -7.23 -3.99 -20.79
C PHE A 386 -8.57 -4.70 -20.64
N PHE A 387 -9.04 -5.25 -21.73
CA PHE A 387 -10.20 -6.13 -21.74
C PHE A 387 -9.73 -7.58 -21.90
N ILE A 388 -10.12 -8.43 -20.95
CA ILE A 388 -9.90 -9.87 -20.96
C ILE A 388 -11.24 -10.50 -21.33
N ASP A 389 -11.35 -11.03 -22.53
CA ASP A 389 -12.57 -11.72 -23.00
C ASP A 389 -12.62 -13.18 -22.54
N LEU A 390 -13.67 -13.89 -22.91
CA LEU A 390 -13.75 -15.34 -22.74
C LEU A 390 -12.60 -16.01 -23.51
N PRO A 391 -11.96 -17.04 -22.93
CA PRO A 391 -10.80 -17.66 -23.54
C PRO A 391 -11.19 -18.33 -24.87
N GLY A 392 -10.38 -18.10 -25.89
CA GLY A 392 -10.51 -18.75 -27.20
C GLY A 392 -10.09 -20.24 -27.17
N THR A 393 -10.29 -20.95 -28.29
CA THR A 393 -10.03 -22.39 -28.35
C THR A 393 -8.61 -22.79 -27.98
N ALA A 394 -7.61 -22.02 -28.42
CA ALA A 394 -6.21 -22.30 -28.11
C ALA A 394 -5.91 -22.13 -26.61
N GLN A 395 -6.43 -21.07 -26.02
CA GLN A 395 -6.29 -20.77 -24.58
C GLN A 395 -7.00 -21.83 -23.73
N LYS A 396 -8.22 -22.22 -24.09
CA LYS A 396 -8.97 -23.29 -23.42
C LYS A 396 -8.22 -24.61 -23.44
N ARG A 397 -7.53 -24.92 -24.53
CA ARG A 397 -6.69 -26.11 -24.60
C ARG A 397 -5.62 -26.12 -23.54
N THR A 398 -4.93 -24.99 -23.35
CA THR A 398 -3.92 -24.81 -22.31
C THR A 398 -4.54 -24.91 -20.92
N ILE A 399 -5.69 -24.25 -20.70
CA ILE A 399 -6.40 -24.27 -19.41
C ILE A 399 -6.86 -25.69 -19.04
N TRP A 400 -7.39 -26.45 -20.01
CA TRP A 400 -7.74 -27.85 -19.81
C TRP A 400 -6.54 -28.71 -19.42
N GLN A 401 -5.44 -28.60 -20.17
CA GLN A 401 -4.20 -29.37 -19.87
C GLN A 401 -3.67 -29.08 -18.46
N MET A 402 -3.68 -27.82 -18.06
CA MET A 402 -3.26 -27.39 -16.74
C MET A 402 -4.14 -28.00 -15.64
N TYR A 403 -5.46 -27.87 -15.73
CA TYR A 403 -6.35 -28.37 -14.68
C TYR A 403 -6.50 -29.88 -14.66
N LEU A 404 -6.45 -30.55 -15.81
CA LEU A 404 -6.35 -32.01 -15.85
C LEU A 404 -5.13 -32.53 -15.11
N GLY A 405 -3.97 -31.88 -15.33
CA GLY A 405 -2.74 -32.23 -14.58
C GLY A 405 -2.87 -31.93 -13.10
N LYS A 406 -3.43 -30.76 -12.74
CA LYS A 406 -3.57 -30.32 -11.33
C LYS A 406 -4.50 -31.22 -10.51
N PHE A 407 -5.54 -31.77 -11.14
CA PHE A 407 -6.50 -32.68 -10.48
C PHE A 407 -6.22 -34.17 -10.73
N GLY A 408 -5.09 -34.53 -11.39
CA GLY A 408 -4.71 -35.91 -11.63
C GLY A 408 -5.66 -36.67 -12.56
N LEU A 409 -6.34 -35.96 -13.48
CA LEU A 409 -7.30 -36.54 -14.41
C LEU A 409 -6.63 -37.00 -15.71
N ASP A 410 -7.20 -38.03 -16.35
CA ASP A 410 -6.73 -38.48 -17.67
C ASP A 410 -6.84 -37.35 -18.70
N ARG A 411 -5.74 -37.06 -19.37
CA ARG A 411 -5.64 -35.99 -20.39
C ARG A 411 -6.34 -36.31 -21.70
N ASN A 412 -6.59 -37.60 -21.95
CA ASN A 412 -7.15 -38.10 -23.23
C ASN A 412 -8.66 -38.28 -23.15
N GLN A 413 -9.32 -38.09 -21.98
CA GLN A 413 -10.76 -38.26 -21.90
C GLN A 413 -11.51 -37.19 -22.72
N PRO A 414 -12.72 -37.51 -23.21
CA PRO A 414 -13.56 -36.59 -23.96
C PRO A 414 -13.88 -35.34 -23.17
N LYS A 415 -13.76 -34.17 -23.78
CA LYS A 415 -14.09 -32.88 -23.17
C LYS A 415 -15.51 -32.44 -23.55
N PRO A 416 -16.20 -31.74 -22.63
CA PRO A 416 -17.51 -31.17 -22.95
C PRO A 416 -17.40 -30.05 -23.99
N VAL A 417 -18.54 -29.65 -24.56
CA VAL A 417 -18.64 -28.45 -25.39
C VAL A 417 -18.48 -27.22 -24.48
N ASP A 418 -17.43 -26.49 -24.72
CA ASP A 418 -16.96 -25.41 -23.82
C ASP A 418 -16.94 -24.02 -24.51
N ALA A 419 -17.70 -23.82 -25.59
CA ALA A 419 -17.64 -22.60 -26.40
C ALA A 419 -17.71 -21.32 -25.58
N ASP A 420 -18.60 -21.28 -24.59
CA ASP A 420 -18.86 -20.12 -23.74
C ASP A 420 -18.25 -20.24 -22.33
N TRP A 421 -17.31 -21.15 -22.13
CA TRP A 421 -16.73 -21.38 -20.79
C TRP A 421 -15.55 -20.47 -20.51
N THR A 422 -15.48 -20.01 -19.25
CA THR A 422 -14.32 -19.32 -18.68
C THR A 422 -13.33 -20.32 -18.08
N GLY A 423 -12.16 -19.84 -17.67
CA GLY A 423 -11.19 -20.67 -16.96
C GLY A 423 -11.71 -21.21 -15.63
N ALA A 424 -12.58 -20.47 -14.96
CA ALA A 424 -13.19 -20.89 -13.71
C ALA A 424 -14.13 -22.09 -13.89
N GLU A 425 -14.87 -22.15 -14.97
CA GLU A 425 -15.79 -23.25 -15.29
C GLU A 425 -15.05 -24.50 -15.70
N VAL A 426 -13.95 -24.37 -16.46
CA VAL A 426 -13.07 -25.49 -16.75
C VAL A 426 -12.49 -26.07 -15.45
N ARG A 427 -12.02 -25.19 -14.54
CA ARG A 427 -11.55 -25.60 -13.22
C ARG A 427 -12.63 -26.30 -12.40
N ALA A 428 -13.85 -25.75 -12.39
CA ALA A 428 -14.99 -26.33 -11.68
C ALA A 428 -15.34 -27.72 -12.20
N CYS A 429 -15.35 -27.91 -13.52
CA CYS A 429 -15.60 -29.20 -14.15
C CYS A 429 -14.54 -30.23 -13.77
N CYS A 430 -13.25 -29.89 -13.88
CA CYS A 430 -12.16 -30.79 -13.46
C CYS A 430 -12.25 -31.12 -11.96
N ARG A 431 -12.54 -30.15 -11.12
CA ARG A 431 -12.71 -30.37 -9.68
C ARG A 431 -13.87 -31.31 -9.38
N LEU A 432 -15.02 -31.11 -10.01
CA LEU A 432 -16.20 -31.96 -9.83
C LEU A 432 -15.96 -33.38 -10.33
N SER A 433 -15.28 -33.55 -11.48
CA SER A 433 -14.88 -34.84 -12.01
C SER A 433 -14.00 -35.60 -11.00
N ALA A 434 -13.00 -34.94 -10.45
CA ALA A 434 -12.11 -35.54 -9.44
C ALA A 434 -12.85 -35.83 -8.13
N LEU A 435 -13.70 -34.92 -7.65
CA LEU A 435 -14.45 -35.05 -6.39
C LEU A 435 -15.46 -36.20 -6.43
N MET A 436 -16.21 -36.30 -7.52
CA MET A 436 -17.28 -37.30 -7.69
C MET A 436 -16.79 -38.59 -8.35
N GLN A 437 -15.54 -38.62 -8.80
CA GLN A 437 -14.94 -39.74 -9.56
C GLN A 437 -15.73 -40.12 -10.80
N VAL A 438 -16.22 -39.11 -11.54
CA VAL A 438 -17.00 -39.28 -12.77
C VAL A 438 -16.27 -38.69 -13.99
N PRO A 439 -16.55 -39.14 -15.22
CA PRO A 439 -15.99 -38.54 -16.42
C PRO A 439 -16.32 -37.06 -16.57
N LEU A 440 -15.47 -36.27 -17.29
CA LEU A 440 -15.68 -34.84 -17.52
C LEU A 440 -17.04 -34.52 -18.14
N LEU A 441 -17.53 -35.36 -19.04
CA LEU A 441 -18.84 -35.16 -19.68
C LEU A 441 -20.01 -35.23 -18.67
N GLU A 442 -19.87 -36.02 -17.64
CA GLU A 442 -20.87 -36.13 -16.58
C GLU A 442 -20.73 -34.97 -15.58
N ALA A 443 -19.53 -34.66 -15.16
CA ALA A 443 -19.24 -33.52 -14.30
C ALA A 443 -19.72 -32.18 -14.93
N ALA A 444 -19.57 -32.03 -16.23
CA ALA A 444 -19.97 -30.85 -16.98
C ALA A 444 -21.48 -30.53 -16.90
N LYS A 445 -22.34 -31.54 -16.66
CA LYS A 445 -23.77 -31.31 -16.47
C LYS A 445 -24.09 -30.46 -15.25
N ASN A 446 -23.17 -30.39 -14.30
CA ASN A 446 -23.28 -29.60 -13.06
C ASN A 446 -22.59 -28.23 -13.15
N VAL A 447 -22.07 -27.85 -14.32
CA VAL A 447 -21.39 -26.55 -14.55
C VAL A 447 -22.29 -25.67 -15.40
N VAL A 448 -22.70 -24.53 -14.84
CA VAL A 448 -23.51 -23.54 -15.57
C VAL A 448 -22.61 -22.41 -16.03
N PRO A 449 -22.45 -22.16 -17.36
CA PRO A 449 -21.59 -21.11 -17.86
C PRO A 449 -22.04 -19.69 -17.49
N VAL A 450 -21.12 -18.85 -17.02
CA VAL A 450 -21.40 -17.44 -16.72
C VAL A 450 -21.90 -16.69 -17.96
N ALA A 451 -21.37 -17.03 -19.13
CA ALA A 451 -21.82 -16.45 -20.39
C ALA A 451 -23.32 -16.72 -20.70
N LYS A 452 -23.94 -17.74 -20.08
CA LYS A 452 -25.38 -17.98 -20.15
C LYS A 452 -26.16 -17.32 -19.05
N THR A 453 -25.65 -17.36 -17.81
CA THR A 453 -26.32 -16.76 -16.63
C THR A 453 -26.27 -15.24 -16.64
N ALA A 454 -25.24 -14.64 -17.22
CA ALA A 454 -25.00 -13.19 -17.31
C ALA A 454 -24.78 -12.73 -18.76
N ALA A 455 -25.49 -13.33 -19.72
CA ALA A 455 -25.27 -13.08 -21.17
C ALA A 455 -25.36 -11.60 -21.56
N GLU A 456 -26.33 -10.88 -21.00
CA GLU A 456 -26.52 -9.45 -21.27
C GLU A 456 -25.37 -8.61 -20.72
N ALA A 457 -24.93 -8.89 -19.49
CA ALA A 457 -23.81 -8.19 -18.87
C ALA A 457 -22.51 -8.40 -19.67
N VAL A 458 -22.25 -9.62 -20.12
CA VAL A 458 -21.08 -9.94 -20.96
C VAL A 458 -21.16 -9.21 -22.30
N ALA A 459 -22.33 -9.19 -22.95
CA ALA A 459 -22.53 -8.48 -24.22
C ALA A 459 -22.34 -6.97 -24.08
N ASN A 460 -22.90 -6.37 -23.04
CA ASN A 460 -22.74 -4.95 -22.72
C ASN A 460 -21.27 -4.58 -22.45
N LEU A 461 -20.56 -5.41 -21.69
CA LEU A 461 -19.15 -5.20 -21.37
C LEU A 461 -18.27 -5.27 -22.64
N ARG A 462 -18.51 -6.26 -23.53
CA ARG A 462 -17.86 -6.37 -24.85
C ARG A 462 -18.11 -5.14 -25.70
N LYS A 463 -19.37 -4.71 -25.80
CA LYS A 463 -19.78 -3.53 -26.57
C LYS A 463 -19.10 -2.26 -26.04
N TRP A 464 -19.00 -2.12 -24.74
CA TRP A 464 -18.33 -0.98 -24.14
C TRP A 464 -16.81 -1.01 -24.38
N ALA A 465 -16.18 -2.17 -24.23
CA ALA A 465 -14.74 -2.35 -24.38
C ALA A 465 -14.25 -2.16 -25.83
N ALA A 466 -15.12 -2.43 -26.82
CA ALA A 466 -14.80 -2.29 -28.22
C ALA A 466 -14.35 -0.87 -28.59
N GLY A 467 -13.14 -0.74 -29.13
CA GLY A 467 -12.54 0.53 -29.53
C GLY A 467 -12.07 1.41 -28.37
N ARG A 468 -12.25 0.99 -27.09
CA ARG A 468 -11.88 1.76 -25.89
C ARG A 468 -10.81 1.09 -25.04
N CYS A 469 -10.69 -0.23 -25.08
CA CYS A 469 -9.73 -0.99 -24.30
C CYS A 469 -8.66 -1.62 -25.19
N LEU A 470 -7.50 -1.88 -24.61
CA LEU A 470 -6.51 -2.77 -25.20
C LEU A 470 -6.97 -4.23 -25.04
N SER A 471 -6.68 -5.06 -26.02
CA SER A 471 -6.94 -6.49 -25.87
C SER A 471 -5.86 -7.13 -25.00
N ALA A 472 -6.27 -7.96 -24.04
CA ALA A 472 -5.32 -8.75 -23.25
C ALA A 472 -4.70 -9.91 -24.07
N ASP A 473 -5.40 -10.38 -25.11
CA ASP A 473 -5.06 -11.58 -25.87
C ASP A 473 -4.43 -11.31 -27.23
N PHE A 474 -4.68 -10.12 -27.81
CA PHE A 474 -4.17 -9.73 -29.14
C PHE A 474 -3.52 -8.34 -29.05
N PRO A 475 -2.46 -8.08 -29.81
CA PRO A 475 -1.87 -6.75 -29.86
C PRO A 475 -2.84 -5.69 -30.38
N GLY A 476 -2.97 -4.57 -29.64
CA GLY A 476 -3.76 -3.41 -30.04
C GLY A 476 -5.11 -3.29 -29.35
N ILE A 477 -5.99 -2.49 -29.96
CA ILE A 477 -7.31 -2.16 -29.43
C ILE A 477 -8.25 -3.35 -29.57
N TYR A 478 -9.00 -3.64 -28.49
CA TYR A 478 -9.98 -4.71 -28.50
C TYR A 478 -11.11 -4.44 -29.50
N GLN A 479 -11.39 -5.45 -30.36
CA GLN A 479 -12.53 -5.49 -31.25
C GLN A 479 -13.22 -6.84 -31.13
N PRO A 480 -14.54 -6.90 -30.91
CA PRO A 480 -15.28 -8.16 -30.95
C PRO A 480 -15.20 -8.74 -32.35
N ASN A 481 -14.84 -10.00 -32.49
CA ASN A 481 -14.74 -10.76 -33.75
C ASN A 481 -13.40 -10.72 -34.52
N VAL A 482 -12.29 -10.35 -33.94
CA VAL A 482 -10.99 -10.66 -34.55
C VAL A 482 -10.56 -12.07 -34.13
N GLU A 483 -11.01 -13.09 -34.85
CA GLU A 483 -10.33 -14.39 -34.83
C GLU A 483 -8.89 -14.18 -35.31
N SER A 484 -7.94 -14.76 -34.57
CA SER A 484 -6.50 -14.68 -34.77
C SER A 484 -6.09 -14.66 -36.27
N VAL A 485 -5.70 -13.49 -36.74
CA VAL A 485 -4.83 -13.40 -37.92
C VAL A 485 -3.46 -13.89 -37.47
N THR A 486 -3.16 -15.15 -37.77
CA THR A 486 -1.82 -15.72 -37.67
C THR A 486 -0.89 -14.87 -38.54
N VAL A 487 -0.06 -14.03 -37.90
CA VAL A 487 1.04 -13.35 -38.59
C VAL A 487 1.98 -14.45 -39.07
N LYS A 488 1.93 -14.78 -40.34
CA LYS A 488 2.95 -15.63 -40.97
C LYS A 488 4.29 -14.92 -40.87
N PRO A 489 5.35 -15.59 -40.41
CA PRO A 489 6.67 -15.00 -40.40
C PRO A 489 7.06 -14.55 -41.79
N GLY A 490 7.43 -13.27 -41.93
CA GLY A 490 7.81 -12.67 -43.19
C GLY A 490 8.90 -13.45 -43.87
N ARG A 491 8.70 -13.74 -45.17
CA ARG A 491 9.72 -14.27 -46.09
C ARG A 491 10.96 -13.36 -45.99
N LYS A 492 12.09 -13.95 -45.64
CA LYS A 492 13.39 -13.35 -45.90
C LYS A 492 13.53 -13.13 -47.38
N VAL A 493 13.64 -11.87 -47.80
CA VAL A 493 14.07 -11.53 -49.15
C VAL A 493 15.58 -11.69 -49.18
N SER A 494 16.03 -12.56 -50.03
CA SER A 494 17.43 -12.81 -50.39
C SER A 494 18.09 -11.60 -51.00
#